data_cc25888a8b729e7676847c1b686b00a0
#
_entry.id   cc25888a8b729e7676847c1b686b00a0
#
_cell.length_a   1.000
_cell.length_b   1.000
_cell.length_c   1.000
_cell.angle_alpha   90.00
_cell.angle_beta   90.00
_cell.angle_gamma   90.00
#
_symmetry.space_group_name_H-M   'P 1'
#
loop_
_entity.id
_entity.type
_entity.pdbx_description
1 polymer ?
#
loop_
_entity_poly.entity_id
_entity_poly.type
_entity_poly.pdbx_seq_one_letter_code
_entity_poly.pdbx_strand_id
1 'polypeptide(L)'
;RLYSEADFDLRPEFTEPEILRTSLASVILRMLTTDLGAVEDFPFLDPPAPRMINDAYHLLFELGAIDAQRNPVTLGRQLARWPLDVRLARMLIEGSKKGCLHELIVLASAQSIQDPRERPLDASAAADEAHGRFENDKSDFMAFLQLWKYLKQQRKEKSASQFRKMCKREFLNWTRVNEWFDLNRQLYEQAREEKLSFSKEPGTEAHIHQALLSGLLSHVGRINPEDSSYIGPRSRTFYVFPGSGLFGKRPQWLMSAEIVETSKTYARTNAVIQPEWIEAQAAHLLKRHYFEPHWSRKQGRVLAWEQVALFGLVVVEKRRVNYSRINLQEAREIFITGALVRGELNTRAGFLESNQQVREEIEELEHKRRKHDVMADESALFEFFDARVPENVCDSVTFEKWLKQLGETGRQQLYISHDVLMRDEAGDAPGEMYPDSLEVGVQKLRLSYVFKPGDAADGVTVTVPLERLNTLVEGQLSLSSGTVTVTP
;
A
#
# COMPACT_ATOMS: atom_id res chain seq x y z
N ARG A 1 -25.75 -50.96 3.87
CA ARG A 1 -25.61 -49.72 3.06
C ARG A 1 -25.84 -48.51 3.96
N LEU A 2 -25.14 -47.45 3.71
CA LEU A 2 -25.24 -46.21 4.50
C LEU A 2 -26.26 -45.19 3.94
N TYR A 3 -26.91 -45.50 2.82
CA TYR A 3 -27.89 -44.69 2.11
C TYR A 3 -28.97 -45.58 1.46
N SER A 4 -30.13 -44.99 1.15
CA SER A 4 -31.25 -45.72 0.54
C SER A 4 -30.99 -46.07 -0.91
N GLU A 5 -31.75 -47.08 -1.43
CA GLU A 5 -31.67 -47.48 -2.82
C GLU A 5 -32.10 -46.34 -3.76
N ALA A 6 -33.16 -45.63 -3.41
CA ALA A 6 -33.61 -44.46 -4.14
C ALA A 6 -32.55 -43.32 -4.22
N ASP A 7 -31.75 -43.13 -3.15
CA ASP A 7 -30.66 -42.17 -3.12
C ASP A 7 -29.45 -42.64 -3.95
N PHE A 8 -29.27 -43.97 -4.08
CA PHE A 8 -28.27 -44.55 -4.97
C PHE A 8 -28.66 -44.38 -6.44
N ASP A 9 -29.90 -44.61 -6.79
CA ASP A 9 -30.40 -44.52 -8.17
C ASP A 9 -30.44 -43.04 -8.68
N LEU A 10 -30.48 -42.05 -7.79
CA LEU A 10 -30.40 -40.67 -8.11
C LEU A 10 -28.96 -40.15 -8.33
N ARG A 11 -27.94 -40.97 -8.00
CA ARG A 11 -26.54 -40.58 -8.20
C ARG A 11 -26.11 -40.77 -9.64
N PRO A 12 -25.23 -39.91 -10.17
CA PRO A 12 -24.62 -40.14 -11.47
C PRO A 12 -23.90 -41.47 -11.51
N GLU A 13 -24.06 -42.23 -12.59
CA GLU A 13 -23.43 -43.54 -12.80
C GLU A 13 -21.89 -43.43 -12.78
N PHE A 14 -21.35 -42.32 -13.29
CA PHE A 14 -19.92 -42.06 -13.34
C PHE A 14 -19.59 -40.76 -12.59
N THR A 15 -18.41 -40.72 -11.99
CA THR A 15 -17.84 -39.46 -11.46
C THR A 15 -17.48 -38.53 -12.61
N GLU A 16 -17.75 -37.26 -12.44
CA GLU A 16 -17.31 -36.21 -13.41
C GLU A 16 -15.80 -36.35 -13.68
N PRO A 17 -15.36 -36.10 -14.92
CA PRO A 17 -13.95 -36.07 -15.28
C PRO A 17 -13.14 -35.11 -14.37
N GLU A 18 -11.90 -35.48 -14.06
CA GLU A 18 -11.04 -34.69 -13.17
C GLU A 18 -10.87 -33.26 -13.65
N ILE A 19 -10.82 -33.05 -14.96
CA ILE A 19 -10.69 -31.72 -15.58
C ILE A 19 -11.84 -30.77 -15.21
N LEU A 20 -13.02 -31.28 -14.88
CA LEU A 20 -14.18 -30.50 -14.47
C LEU A 20 -14.22 -30.22 -12.96
N ARG A 21 -13.37 -30.89 -12.16
CA ARG A 21 -13.38 -30.84 -10.69
C ARG A 21 -12.15 -30.16 -10.09
N THR A 22 -11.06 -30.08 -10.84
CA THR A 22 -9.77 -29.57 -10.35
C THR A 22 -9.43 -28.22 -10.98
N SER A 23 -8.45 -27.54 -10.38
CA SER A 23 -7.91 -26.30 -10.95
C SER A 23 -7.22 -26.58 -12.29
N LEU A 24 -7.67 -25.89 -13.34
CA LEU A 24 -7.08 -25.99 -14.67
C LEU A 24 -5.72 -25.29 -14.81
N ALA A 25 -5.28 -24.56 -13.81
CA ALA A 25 -4.08 -23.71 -13.92
C ALA A 25 -2.83 -24.52 -14.31
N SER A 26 -2.62 -25.71 -13.73
CA SER A 26 -1.49 -26.58 -14.07
C SER A 26 -1.58 -27.10 -15.52
N VAL A 27 -2.80 -27.43 -15.97
CA VAL A 27 -3.05 -27.94 -17.33
C VAL A 27 -2.79 -26.82 -18.35
N ILE A 28 -3.40 -25.65 -18.16
CA ILE A 28 -3.24 -24.49 -19.04
C ILE A 28 -1.76 -24.09 -19.12
N LEU A 29 -1.07 -24.01 -17.97
CA LEU A 29 0.34 -23.64 -17.95
C LEU A 29 1.21 -24.62 -18.74
N ARG A 30 0.94 -25.94 -18.65
CA ARG A 30 1.62 -26.94 -19.47
C ARG A 30 1.32 -26.78 -20.95
N MET A 31 0.06 -26.58 -21.32
CA MET A 31 -0.33 -26.34 -22.72
C MET A 31 0.40 -25.12 -23.30
N LEU A 32 0.42 -24.01 -22.56
CA LEU A 32 1.13 -22.79 -22.97
C LEU A 32 2.66 -22.98 -23.10
N THR A 33 3.25 -23.88 -22.31
CA THR A 33 4.71 -24.11 -22.32
C THR A 33 5.16 -25.18 -23.31
N THR A 34 4.22 -25.98 -23.82
CA THR A 34 4.48 -27.05 -24.81
C THR A 34 3.89 -26.75 -26.19
N ASP A 35 3.43 -25.50 -26.41
CA ASP A 35 2.84 -25.02 -27.68
C ASP A 35 1.67 -25.87 -28.19
N LEU A 36 0.82 -26.35 -27.26
CA LEU A 36 -0.39 -27.13 -27.61
C LEU A 36 -1.58 -26.23 -28.02
N GLY A 37 -1.37 -24.93 -28.13
CA GLY A 37 -2.41 -23.98 -28.48
C GLY A 37 -3.23 -23.50 -27.27
N ALA A 38 -4.29 -22.75 -27.55
CA ALA A 38 -5.19 -22.24 -26.53
C ALA A 38 -6.08 -23.37 -25.98
N VAL A 39 -6.34 -23.33 -24.68
CA VAL A 39 -7.18 -24.35 -24.02
C VAL A 39 -8.62 -24.32 -24.53
N GLU A 40 -9.09 -23.16 -24.96
CA GLU A 40 -10.41 -22.92 -25.54
C GLU A 40 -10.61 -23.66 -26.87
N ASP A 41 -9.54 -23.86 -27.64
CA ASP A 41 -9.56 -24.48 -28.97
C ASP A 41 -9.17 -25.96 -28.91
N PHE A 42 -8.78 -26.47 -27.76
CA PHE A 42 -8.35 -27.86 -27.61
C PHE A 42 -9.55 -28.83 -27.61
N PRO A 43 -9.53 -29.90 -28.39
CA PRO A 43 -10.67 -30.82 -28.54
C PRO A 43 -10.84 -31.77 -27.34
N PHE A 44 -11.22 -31.21 -26.19
CA PHE A 44 -11.59 -32.04 -25.04
C PHE A 44 -12.87 -32.82 -25.29
N LEU A 45 -12.95 -34.02 -24.77
CA LEU A 45 -14.19 -34.82 -24.76
C LEU A 45 -15.30 -34.08 -23.98
N ASP A 46 -14.94 -33.60 -22.79
CA ASP A 46 -15.78 -32.75 -21.92
C ASP A 46 -15.06 -31.44 -21.69
N PRO A 47 -15.39 -30.38 -22.47
CA PRO A 47 -14.70 -29.11 -22.39
C PRO A 47 -14.99 -28.40 -21.05
N PRO A 48 -13.95 -27.83 -20.40
CA PRO A 48 -14.14 -27.08 -19.17
C PRO A 48 -14.96 -25.80 -19.42
N ALA A 49 -15.75 -25.43 -18.42
CA ALA A 49 -16.53 -24.22 -18.50
C ALA A 49 -15.64 -22.95 -18.66
N PRO A 50 -16.04 -21.95 -19.46
CA PRO A 50 -15.25 -20.72 -19.66
C PRO A 50 -14.86 -20.00 -18.35
N ARG A 51 -15.70 -20.10 -17.32
CA ARG A 51 -15.41 -19.57 -15.99
C ARG A 51 -14.18 -20.23 -15.37
N MET A 52 -14.09 -21.57 -15.46
CA MET A 52 -12.94 -22.33 -14.92
C MET A 52 -11.63 -21.97 -15.62
N ILE A 53 -11.70 -21.76 -16.95
CA ILE A 53 -10.56 -21.32 -17.76
C ILE A 53 -10.10 -19.93 -17.31
N ASN A 54 -11.03 -18.99 -17.17
CA ASN A 54 -10.71 -17.64 -16.71
C ASN A 54 -10.16 -17.61 -15.28
N ASP A 55 -10.73 -18.39 -14.37
CA ASP A 55 -10.22 -18.51 -12.99
C ASP A 55 -8.79 -19.06 -12.98
N ALA A 56 -8.48 -20.02 -13.86
CA ALA A 56 -7.12 -20.54 -14.01
C ALA A 56 -6.13 -19.51 -14.55
N TYR A 57 -6.49 -18.73 -15.58
CA TYR A 57 -5.66 -17.62 -16.07
C TYR A 57 -5.45 -16.55 -15.00
N HIS A 58 -6.49 -16.21 -14.24
CA HIS A 58 -6.36 -15.28 -13.11
C HIS A 58 -5.39 -15.79 -12.06
N LEU A 59 -5.44 -17.07 -11.73
CA LEU A 59 -4.49 -17.68 -10.80
C LEU A 59 -3.06 -17.66 -11.36
N LEU A 60 -2.87 -18.01 -12.62
CA LEU A 60 -1.54 -17.98 -13.25
C LEU A 60 -0.95 -16.57 -13.27
N PHE A 61 -1.77 -15.55 -13.53
CA PHE A 61 -1.35 -14.17 -13.46
C PHE A 61 -1.05 -13.73 -12.02
N GLU A 62 -1.88 -14.13 -11.05
CA GLU A 62 -1.64 -13.89 -9.62
C GLU A 62 -0.28 -14.43 -9.18
N LEU A 63 0.08 -15.63 -9.61
CA LEU A 63 1.36 -16.27 -9.28
C LEU A 63 2.55 -15.70 -10.06
N GLY A 64 2.31 -14.79 -11.01
CA GLY A 64 3.34 -14.25 -11.91
C GLY A 64 3.87 -15.30 -12.90
N ALA A 65 3.08 -16.30 -13.24
CA ALA A 65 3.41 -17.35 -14.20
C ALA A 65 3.23 -16.91 -15.66
N ILE A 66 2.31 -15.99 -15.88
CA ILE A 66 2.00 -15.41 -17.20
C ILE A 66 1.98 -13.88 -17.12
N ASP A 67 2.18 -13.23 -18.25
CA ASP A 67 2.01 -11.78 -18.41
C ASP A 67 0.54 -11.39 -18.64
N ALA A 68 0.28 -10.09 -18.83
CA ALA A 68 -1.05 -9.55 -19.11
C ALA A 68 -1.63 -10.03 -20.45
N GLN A 69 -0.80 -10.49 -21.38
CA GLN A 69 -1.16 -11.06 -22.67
C GLN A 69 -1.34 -12.59 -22.62
N ARG A 70 -1.33 -13.17 -21.42
CA ARG A 70 -1.41 -14.62 -21.15
C ARG A 70 -0.21 -15.45 -21.64
N ASN A 71 0.93 -14.81 -21.95
CA ASN A 71 2.13 -15.55 -22.33
C ASN A 71 2.91 -16.04 -21.11
N PRO A 72 3.46 -17.28 -21.14
CA PRO A 72 4.24 -17.82 -20.04
C PRO A 72 5.59 -17.10 -19.91
N VAL A 73 5.84 -16.52 -18.73
CA VAL A 73 7.12 -15.90 -18.38
C VAL A 73 8.12 -16.96 -17.90
N THR A 74 9.37 -16.57 -17.60
CA THR A 74 10.42 -17.50 -17.11
C THR A 74 9.96 -18.29 -15.88
N LEU A 75 9.31 -17.62 -14.93
CA LEU A 75 8.75 -18.28 -13.74
C LEU A 75 7.67 -19.30 -14.12
N GLY A 76 6.78 -18.98 -15.06
CA GLY A 76 5.75 -19.90 -15.53
C GLY A 76 6.34 -21.18 -16.14
N ARG A 77 7.40 -21.06 -16.96
CA ARG A 77 8.11 -22.23 -17.51
C ARG A 77 8.76 -23.09 -16.41
N GLN A 78 9.24 -22.48 -15.33
CA GLN A 78 9.73 -23.23 -14.16
C GLN A 78 8.60 -23.93 -13.42
N LEU A 79 7.47 -23.27 -13.19
CA LEU A 79 6.31 -23.84 -12.52
C LEU A 79 5.72 -25.04 -13.29
N ALA A 80 5.67 -25.00 -14.62
CA ALA A 80 5.13 -26.06 -15.47
C ALA A 80 5.86 -27.41 -15.33
N ARG A 81 7.09 -27.43 -14.84
CA ARG A 81 7.91 -28.64 -14.66
C ARG A 81 7.59 -29.42 -13.37
N TRP A 82 6.83 -28.79 -12.46
CA TRP A 82 6.51 -29.42 -11.19
C TRP A 82 5.27 -30.31 -11.32
N PRO A 83 5.30 -31.55 -10.80
CA PRO A 83 4.14 -32.43 -10.73
C PRO A 83 3.27 -32.10 -9.51
N LEU A 84 3.01 -30.82 -9.29
CA LEU A 84 2.29 -30.26 -8.14
C LEU A 84 1.28 -29.21 -8.58
N ASP A 85 0.39 -28.85 -7.66
CA ASP A 85 -0.39 -27.63 -7.80
C ASP A 85 0.54 -26.42 -7.99
N VAL A 86 0.17 -25.52 -8.90
CA VAL A 86 0.99 -24.35 -9.26
C VAL A 86 1.30 -23.42 -8.10
N ARG A 87 0.42 -23.34 -7.09
CA ARG A 87 0.63 -22.55 -5.87
C ARG A 87 1.76 -23.15 -5.03
N LEU A 88 1.73 -24.48 -4.85
CA LEU A 88 2.77 -25.20 -4.10
C LEU A 88 4.13 -25.10 -4.82
N ALA A 89 4.14 -25.28 -6.14
CA ALA A 89 5.34 -25.09 -6.94
C ALA A 89 5.91 -23.66 -6.80
N ARG A 90 5.03 -22.63 -6.80
CA ARG A 90 5.43 -21.22 -6.59
C ARG A 90 6.09 -21.02 -5.23
N MET A 91 5.52 -21.63 -4.17
CA MET A 91 6.09 -21.56 -2.82
C MET A 91 7.48 -22.19 -2.74
N LEU A 92 7.70 -23.35 -3.40
CA LEU A 92 9.01 -24.02 -3.43
C LEU A 92 10.08 -23.18 -4.12
N ILE A 93 9.75 -22.58 -5.26
CA ILE A 93 10.68 -21.69 -5.98
C ILE A 93 11.04 -20.47 -5.13
N GLU A 94 10.07 -19.86 -4.45
CA GLU A 94 10.33 -18.74 -3.53
C GLU A 94 11.11 -19.18 -2.29
N GLY A 95 10.81 -20.37 -1.76
CA GLY A 95 11.54 -20.98 -0.64
C GLY A 95 13.02 -21.18 -0.94
N SER A 96 13.36 -21.55 -2.18
CA SER A 96 14.74 -21.63 -2.64
C SER A 96 15.44 -20.27 -2.61
N LYS A 97 14.76 -19.20 -3.04
CA LYS A 97 15.31 -17.83 -3.03
C LYS A 97 15.51 -17.28 -1.61
N LYS A 98 14.62 -17.68 -0.69
CA LYS A 98 14.63 -17.21 0.72
C LYS A 98 15.42 -18.12 1.65
N GLY A 99 16.04 -19.19 1.13
CA GLY A 99 16.87 -20.10 1.93
C GLY A 99 16.06 -21.00 2.88
N CYS A 100 14.78 -21.24 2.62
CA CYS A 100 13.91 -22.10 3.43
C CYS A 100 13.27 -23.26 2.65
N LEU A 101 13.95 -23.73 1.58
CA LEU A 101 13.41 -24.76 0.70
C LEU A 101 13.14 -26.10 1.41
N HIS A 102 13.96 -26.48 2.39
CA HIS A 102 13.75 -27.71 3.17
C HIS A 102 12.40 -27.70 3.90
N GLU A 103 12.08 -26.61 4.55
CA GLU A 103 10.83 -26.40 5.27
C GLU A 103 9.65 -26.33 4.31
N LEU A 104 9.81 -25.66 3.17
CA LEU A 104 8.76 -25.57 2.15
C LEU A 104 8.45 -26.91 1.50
N ILE A 105 9.43 -27.80 1.28
CA ILE A 105 9.18 -29.16 0.79
C ILE A 105 8.35 -29.96 1.79
N VAL A 106 8.64 -29.84 3.09
CA VAL A 106 7.84 -30.48 4.15
C VAL A 106 6.39 -29.95 4.12
N LEU A 107 6.21 -28.66 4.03
CA LEU A 107 4.88 -28.03 4.03
C LEU A 107 4.11 -28.34 2.74
N ALA A 108 4.75 -28.26 1.57
CA ALA A 108 4.13 -28.57 0.30
C ALA A 108 3.68 -30.04 0.24
N SER A 109 4.50 -30.97 0.73
CA SER A 109 4.12 -32.39 0.81
C SER A 109 2.98 -32.61 1.81
N ALA A 110 2.95 -31.90 2.94
CA ALA A 110 1.84 -31.97 3.90
C ALA A 110 0.51 -31.44 3.32
N GLN A 111 0.58 -30.35 2.53
CA GLN A 111 -0.61 -29.75 1.88
C GLN A 111 -1.12 -30.57 0.68
N SER A 112 -0.32 -31.49 0.15
CA SER A 112 -0.69 -32.34 -1.00
C SER A 112 -1.35 -33.64 -0.59
N ILE A 113 -1.38 -33.98 0.71
CA ILE A 113 -2.01 -35.17 1.25
C ILE A 113 -3.15 -34.83 2.19
N GLN A 114 -3.97 -35.80 2.54
CA GLN A 114 -4.93 -35.61 3.61
C GLN A 114 -4.19 -35.52 4.97
N ASP A 115 -4.64 -34.61 5.85
CA ASP A 115 -4.01 -34.43 7.18
C ASP A 115 -3.79 -35.75 7.88
N PRO A 116 -2.56 -36.10 8.30
CA PRO A 116 -2.27 -37.33 9.01
C PRO A 116 -2.86 -37.39 10.41
N ARG A 117 -3.27 -36.28 11.00
CA ARG A 117 -3.91 -36.19 12.31
C ARG A 117 -5.36 -36.65 12.21
N GLU A 118 -5.77 -37.58 13.05
CA GLU A 118 -7.15 -38.08 13.12
C GLU A 118 -7.79 -37.57 14.43
N ARG A 119 -9.06 -37.20 14.36
CA ARG A 119 -9.85 -36.76 15.49
C ARG A 119 -11.14 -37.57 15.58
N PRO A 120 -11.10 -38.82 16.08
CA PRO A 120 -12.28 -39.66 16.23
C PRO A 120 -13.29 -39.02 17.20
N LEU A 121 -14.57 -39.13 16.90
CA LEU A 121 -15.63 -38.51 17.70
C LEU A 121 -15.66 -39.04 19.15
N ASP A 122 -15.37 -40.34 19.33
CA ASP A 122 -15.34 -41.04 20.62
C ASP A 122 -14.07 -40.80 21.45
N ALA A 123 -13.03 -40.18 20.83
CA ALA A 123 -11.74 -39.94 21.48
C ALA A 123 -11.18 -38.54 21.17
N SER A 124 -12.06 -37.59 20.87
CA SER A 124 -11.65 -36.24 20.41
C SER A 124 -10.77 -35.50 21.40
N ALA A 125 -11.06 -35.53 22.71
CA ALA A 125 -10.27 -34.90 23.75
C ALA A 125 -8.87 -35.48 23.87
N ALA A 126 -8.72 -36.81 23.78
CA ALA A 126 -7.40 -37.45 23.83
C ALA A 126 -6.58 -37.16 22.57
N ALA A 127 -7.24 -37.08 21.39
CA ALA A 127 -6.59 -36.66 20.16
C ALA A 127 -6.12 -35.20 20.22
N ASP A 128 -6.95 -34.30 20.71
CA ASP A 128 -6.61 -32.88 20.90
C ASP A 128 -5.42 -32.71 21.85
N GLU A 129 -5.37 -33.45 22.97
CA GLU A 129 -4.23 -33.47 23.91
C GLU A 129 -2.95 -33.98 23.22
N ALA A 130 -3.05 -35.10 22.47
CA ALA A 130 -1.91 -35.68 21.78
C ALA A 130 -1.34 -34.75 20.70
N HIS A 131 -2.19 -33.97 20.00
CA HIS A 131 -1.79 -33.06 18.94
C HIS A 131 -1.42 -31.67 19.45
N GLY A 132 -1.97 -31.22 20.61
CA GLY A 132 -1.76 -29.91 21.20
C GLY A 132 -0.27 -29.58 21.44
N ARG A 133 0.57 -30.57 21.70
CA ARG A 133 2.03 -30.41 21.86
C ARG A 133 2.75 -29.87 20.62
N PHE A 134 2.12 -29.94 19.45
CA PHE A 134 2.65 -29.43 18.18
C PHE A 134 2.06 -28.06 17.81
N GLU A 135 1.06 -27.57 18.55
CA GLU A 135 0.42 -26.32 18.25
C GLU A 135 1.40 -25.16 18.33
N ASN A 136 1.17 -24.18 17.46
CA ASN A 136 1.89 -22.93 17.43
C ASN A 136 0.89 -21.78 17.42
N ASP A 137 1.10 -20.81 18.29
CA ASP A 137 0.18 -19.72 18.53
C ASP A 137 0.04 -18.73 17.37
N LYS A 138 0.97 -18.78 16.43
CA LYS A 138 1.04 -17.84 15.30
C LYS A 138 0.90 -18.53 13.95
N SER A 139 1.03 -19.88 13.88
CA SER A 139 1.08 -20.54 12.60
C SER A 139 0.79 -22.03 12.66
N ASP A 140 -0.26 -22.47 12.01
CA ASP A 140 -0.55 -23.88 11.80
C ASP A 140 0.51 -24.56 10.92
N PHE A 141 1.17 -23.80 10.03
CA PHE A 141 2.28 -24.32 9.21
C PHE A 141 3.47 -24.71 10.08
N MET A 142 3.78 -23.90 11.11
CA MET A 142 4.84 -24.25 12.03
C MET A 142 4.51 -25.49 12.86
N ALA A 143 3.22 -25.73 13.15
CA ALA A 143 2.76 -26.96 13.80
C ALA A 143 3.05 -28.21 12.93
N PHE A 144 2.86 -28.15 11.62
CA PHE A 144 3.25 -29.23 10.69
C PHE A 144 4.77 -29.45 10.69
N LEU A 145 5.59 -28.42 10.72
CA LEU A 145 7.06 -28.56 10.81
C LEU A 145 7.50 -29.23 12.12
N GLN A 146 6.85 -28.89 13.24
CA GLN A 146 7.12 -29.55 14.54
C GLN A 146 6.71 -31.02 14.52
N LEU A 147 5.52 -31.34 13.98
CA LEU A 147 5.07 -32.72 13.80
C LEU A 147 6.04 -33.50 12.91
N TRP A 148 6.47 -32.93 11.78
CA TRP A 148 7.44 -33.57 10.89
C TRP A 148 8.75 -33.89 11.58
N LYS A 149 9.30 -32.92 12.33
CA LYS A 149 10.54 -33.13 13.09
C LYS A 149 10.40 -34.28 14.09
N TYR A 150 9.28 -34.31 14.81
CA TYR A 150 8.96 -35.41 15.73
C TYR A 150 8.85 -36.75 15.01
N LEU A 151 8.07 -36.86 13.95
CA LEU A 151 7.89 -38.11 13.18
C LEU A 151 9.22 -38.58 12.61
N LYS A 152 10.05 -37.71 12.06
CA LYS A 152 11.39 -38.03 11.55
C LYS A 152 12.30 -38.62 12.63
N GLN A 153 12.25 -38.11 13.84
CA GLN A 153 13.00 -38.59 14.99
C GLN A 153 12.48 -39.98 15.41
N GLN A 154 11.16 -40.12 15.59
CA GLN A 154 10.55 -41.37 16.01
C GLN A 154 10.78 -42.53 15.01
N ARG A 155 10.81 -42.20 13.70
CA ARG A 155 11.10 -43.17 12.65
C ARG A 155 12.55 -43.67 12.68
N LYS A 156 13.49 -42.86 13.17
CA LYS A 156 14.89 -43.27 13.37
C LYS A 156 15.08 -44.18 14.59
N GLU A 157 14.34 -43.90 15.66
CA GLU A 157 14.48 -44.55 16.95
C GLU A 157 13.71 -45.88 17.08
N LYS A 158 12.66 -46.05 16.28
CA LYS A 158 11.71 -47.18 16.39
C LYS A 158 11.76 -48.11 15.20
N SER A 159 11.49 -49.39 15.44
CA SER A 159 11.18 -50.35 14.34
C SER A 159 9.87 -49.97 13.65
N ALA A 160 9.66 -50.40 12.41
CA ALA A 160 8.44 -50.15 11.64
C ALA A 160 7.16 -50.52 12.41
N SER A 161 7.17 -51.67 13.12
CA SER A 161 6.04 -52.11 13.93
C SER A 161 5.80 -51.18 15.15
N GLN A 162 6.85 -50.78 15.84
CA GLN A 162 6.76 -49.88 16.98
C GLN A 162 6.29 -48.47 16.53
N PHE A 163 6.79 -47.99 15.40
CA PHE A 163 6.37 -46.70 14.83
C PHE A 163 4.89 -46.72 14.43
N ARG A 164 4.41 -47.81 13.79
CA ARG A 164 2.98 -47.95 13.48
C ARG A 164 2.09 -48.00 14.72
N LYS A 165 2.53 -48.70 15.80
CA LYS A 165 1.82 -48.72 17.09
C LYS A 165 1.78 -47.30 17.74
N MET A 166 2.88 -46.59 17.65
CA MET A 166 2.96 -45.20 18.13
C MET A 166 1.97 -44.29 17.37
N CYS A 167 1.97 -44.30 16.03
CA CYS A 167 1.02 -43.51 15.23
C CYS A 167 -0.43 -43.80 15.66
N LYS A 168 -0.83 -45.04 15.80
CA LYS A 168 -2.18 -45.42 16.26
C LYS A 168 -2.50 -44.85 17.66
N ARG A 169 -1.54 -44.95 18.61
CA ARG A 169 -1.74 -44.46 19.99
C ARG A 169 -1.87 -42.93 20.05
N GLU A 170 -1.22 -42.23 19.11
CA GLU A 170 -1.17 -40.78 19.06
C GLU A 170 -2.13 -40.18 18.02
N PHE A 171 -3.14 -40.96 17.60
CA PHE A 171 -4.15 -40.55 16.65
C PHE A 171 -3.59 -40.02 15.33
N LEU A 172 -2.52 -40.72 14.83
CA LEU A 172 -1.90 -40.39 13.55
C LEU A 172 -2.20 -41.52 12.55
N ASN A 173 -2.70 -41.21 11.36
CA ASN A 173 -2.91 -42.15 10.31
C ASN A 173 -1.59 -42.65 9.72
N TRP A 174 -1.25 -43.90 9.95
CA TRP A 174 -0.03 -44.53 9.48
C TRP A 174 0.19 -44.42 7.97
N THR A 175 -0.87 -44.61 7.19
CA THR A 175 -0.79 -44.58 5.72
C THR A 175 -0.46 -43.18 5.23
N ARG A 176 -1.17 -42.17 5.74
CA ARG A 176 -0.93 -40.75 5.40
C ARG A 176 0.45 -40.27 5.86
N VAL A 177 0.92 -40.73 7.02
CA VAL A 177 2.29 -40.45 7.49
C VAL A 177 3.34 -40.99 6.51
N ASN A 178 3.18 -42.23 6.00
CA ASN A 178 4.12 -42.75 5.02
C ASN A 178 4.01 -42.03 3.68
N GLU A 179 2.80 -41.76 3.20
CA GLU A 179 2.56 -40.95 2.01
C GLU A 179 3.27 -39.58 2.11
N TRP A 180 3.23 -38.93 3.28
CA TRP A 180 3.95 -37.68 3.52
C TRP A 180 5.47 -37.84 3.36
N PHE A 181 6.05 -38.91 3.94
CA PHE A 181 7.48 -39.18 3.80
C PHE A 181 7.88 -39.45 2.34
N ASP A 182 7.05 -40.21 1.61
CA ASP A 182 7.35 -40.60 0.23
C ASP A 182 7.23 -39.39 -0.70
N LEU A 183 6.19 -38.58 -0.56
CA LEU A 183 6.02 -37.33 -1.33
C LEU A 183 7.11 -36.33 -1.01
N ASN A 184 7.48 -36.18 0.27
CA ASN A 184 8.59 -35.29 0.67
C ASN A 184 9.90 -35.70 -0.04
N ARG A 185 10.20 -37.00 -0.11
CA ARG A 185 11.37 -37.51 -0.82
C ARG A 185 11.32 -37.19 -2.32
N GLN A 186 10.18 -37.43 -2.95
CA GLN A 186 9.99 -37.13 -4.39
C GLN A 186 10.18 -35.63 -4.69
N LEU A 187 9.59 -34.76 -3.88
CA LEU A 187 9.76 -33.31 -4.04
C LEU A 187 11.20 -32.86 -3.81
N TYR A 188 11.90 -33.49 -2.89
CA TYR A 188 13.31 -33.21 -2.66
C TYR A 188 14.18 -33.60 -3.87
N GLU A 189 13.93 -34.74 -4.47
CA GLU A 189 14.60 -35.21 -5.69
C GLU A 189 14.30 -34.27 -6.86
N GLN A 190 13.02 -33.91 -7.07
CA GLN A 190 12.60 -32.96 -8.10
C GLN A 190 13.26 -31.56 -7.92
N ALA A 191 13.33 -31.07 -6.69
CA ALA A 191 13.99 -29.79 -6.41
C ALA A 191 15.49 -29.81 -6.78
N ARG A 192 16.15 -30.95 -6.63
CA ARG A 192 17.54 -31.14 -7.07
C ARG A 192 17.68 -31.17 -8.59
N GLU A 193 16.77 -31.86 -9.28
CA GLU A 193 16.75 -31.91 -10.74
C GLU A 193 16.52 -30.53 -11.35
N GLU A 194 15.62 -29.74 -10.75
CA GLU A 194 15.35 -28.35 -11.11
C GLU A 194 16.47 -27.37 -10.64
N LYS A 195 17.54 -27.90 -10.01
CA LYS A 195 18.70 -27.12 -9.53
C LYS A 195 18.34 -25.99 -8.57
N LEU A 196 17.30 -26.21 -7.75
CA LEU A 196 16.96 -25.26 -6.70
C LEU A 196 18.02 -25.26 -5.60
N SER A 197 18.28 -24.08 -5.04
CA SER A 197 19.28 -23.85 -4.01
C SER A 197 18.80 -24.28 -2.65
N PHE A 198 19.55 -25.12 -1.95
CA PHE A 198 19.28 -25.51 -0.57
C PHE A 198 20.21 -24.72 0.37
N SER A 199 19.63 -24.11 1.39
CA SER A 199 20.40 -23.47 2.47
C SER A 199 20.99 -24.52 3.40
N LYS A 200 22.16 -24.23 3.97
CA LYS A 200 22.76 -25.05 5.04
C LYS A 200 22.11 -24.81 6.40
N GLU A 201 21.57 -23.63 6.60
CA GLU A 201 20.89 -23.22 7.82
C GLU A 201 19.37 -23.27 7.66
N PRO A 202 18.62 -23.58 8.72
CA PRO A 202 17.16 -23.55 8.72
C PRO A 202 16.62 -22.16 8.34
N GLY A 203 15.53 -22.13 7.60
CA GLY A 203 14.83 -20.89 7.29
C GLY A 203 14.21 -20.27 8.54
N THR A 204 14.20 -18.94 8.62
CA THR A 204 13.45 -18.24 9.66
C THR A 204 11.94 -18.37 9.44
N GLU A 205 11.15 -18.28 10.49
CA GLU A 205 9.68 -18.30 10.39
C GLU A 205 9.17 -17.23 9.42
N ALA A 206 9.75 -16.02 9.43
CA ALA A 206 9.39 -14.96 8.50
C ALA A 206 9.69 -15.33 7.04
N HIS A 207 10.82 -15.96 6.74
CA HIS A 207 11.16 -16.41 5.39
C HIS A 207 10.22 -17.52 4.91
N ILE A 208 9.87 -18.46 5.78
CA ILE A 208 8.91 -19.54 5.49
C ILE A 208 7.54 -18.95 5.15
N HIS A 209 7.01 -18.03 6.00
CA HIS A 209 5.70 -17.42 5.76
C HIS A 209 5.69 -16.54 4.51
N GLN A 210 6.75 -15.78 4.22
CA GLN A 210 6.86 -15.00 2.99
C GLN A 210 6.90 -15.90 1.74
N ALA A 211 7.57 -17.06 1.82
CA ALA A 211 7.60 -18.01 0.72
C ALA A 211 6.23 -18.66 0.49
N LEU A 212 5.53 -19.06 1.57
CA LEU A 212 4.14 -19.56 1.50
C LEU A 212 3.20 -18.49 0.90
N LEU A 213 3.32 -17.25 1.34
CA LEU A 213 2.49 -16.15 0.88
C LEU A 213 2.58 -15.94 -0.64
N SER A 214 3.71 -16.24 -1.27
CA SER A 214 3.87 -16.14 -2.74
C SER A 214 2.88 -17.00 -3.53
N GLY A 215 2.34 -18.07 -2.93
CA GLY A 215 1.31 -18.91 -3.50
C GLY A 215 -0.09 -18.67 -2.94
N LEU A 216 -0.25 -17.77 -1.95
CA LEU A 216 -1.48 -17.60 -1.17
C LEU A 216 -2.00 -16.14 -1.18
N LEU A 217 -1.66 -15.33 -2.18
CA LEU A 217 -2.01 -13.91 -2.25
C LEU A 217 -3.53 -13.67 -2.23
N SER A 218 -4.31 -14.55 -2.81
CA SER A 218 -5.78 -14.50 -2.76
C SER A 218 -6.38 -15.11 -1.48
N HIS A 219 -5.56 -15.69 -0.61
CA HIS A 219 -5.98 -16.33 0.65
C HIS A 219 -5.53 -15.55 1.90
N VAL A 220 -5.28 -14.26 1.76
CA VAL A 220 -5.01 -13.38 2.88
C VAL A 220 -6.30 -12.76 3.42
N GLY A 221 -6.28 -12.33 4.68
CA GLY A 221 -7.40 -11.63 5.26
C GLY A 221 -6.99 -10.66 6.36
N ARG A 222 -7.75 -9.58 6.46
CA ARG A 222 -7.68 -8.60 7.53
C ARG A 222 -8.88 -8.79 8.44
N ILE A 223 -8.67 -8.76 9.76
CA ILE A 223 -9.75 -8.86 10.73
C ILE A 223 -10.80 -7.76 10.52
N ASN A 224 -12.07 -8.14 10.53
CA ASN A 224 -13.16 -7.17 10.61
C ASN A 224 -13.27 -6.67 12.06
N PRO A 225 -13.21 -5.36 12.31
CA PRO A 225 -13.33 -4.83 13.68
C PRO A 225 -14.68 -5.12 14.32
N GLU A 226 -15.74 -5.26 13.52
CA GLU A 226 -17.12 -5.40 14.01
C GLU A 226 -17.44 -6.81 14.51
N ASP A 227 -16.78 -7.82 13.95
CA ASP A 227 -17.05 -9.21 14.31
C ASP A 227 -15.76 -10.05 14.34
N SER A 228 -15.85 -11.39 14.32
CA SER A 228 -14.71 -12.30 14.29
C SER A 228 -14.37 -12.78 12.88
N SER A 229 -14.95 -12.17 11.84
CA SER A 229 -14.67 -12.50 10.45
C SER A 229 -13.40 -11.83 9.95
N TYR A 230 -12.92 -12.30 8.81
CA TYR A 230 -11.83 -11.72 8.06
C TYR A 230 -12.33 -11.29 6.70
N ILE A 231 -11.93 -10.12 6.27
CA ILE A 231 -12.18 -9.60 4.93
C ILE A 231 -10.94 -9.89 4.09
N GLY A 232 -11.12 -10.68 3.06
CA GLY A 232 -10.09 -11.02 2.08
C GLY A 232 -10.23 -10.29 0.75
N PRO A 233 -9.36 -10.58 -0.22
CA PRO A 233 -9.45 -10.09 -1.58
C PRO A 233 -10.83 -10.32 -2.19
N ARG A 234 -11.28 -9.41 -3.09
CA ARG A 234 -12.60 -9.42 -3.73
C ARG A 234 -13.77 -9.40 -2.73
N SER A 235 -13.57 -8.76 -1.57
CA SER A 235 -14.56 -8.64 -0.49
C SER A 235 -15.07 -9.98 0.05
N ARG A 236 -14.27 -11.04 -0.09
CA ARG A 236 -14.62 -12.36 0.44
C ARG A 236 -14.51 -12.36 1.95
N THR A 237 -15.60 -12.72 2.64
CA THR A 237 -15.62 -12.85 4.10
C THR A 237 -15.44 -14.30 4.52
N PHE A 238 -14.60 -14.56 5.52
CA PHE A 238 -14.37 -15.90 6.05
C PHE A 238 -14.00 -15.89 7.54
N TYR A 239 -14.07 -17.04 8.18
CA TYR A 239 -13.78 -17.27 9.58
C TYR A 239 -12.61 -18.22 9.75
N VAL A 240 -11.86 -18.09 10.85
CA VAL A 240 -10.85 -19.09 11.20
C VAL A 240 -11.54 -20.38 11.63
N PHE A 241 -11.11 -21.51 11.06
CA PHE A 241 -11.64 -22.82 11.40
C PHE A 241 -11.37 -23.17 12.88
N PRO A 242 -12.34 -23.75 13.62
CA PRO A 242 -12.18 -24.05 15.06
C PRO A 242 -10.99 -24.96 15.40
N GLY A 243 -10.53 -25.81 14.46
CA GLY A 243 -9.35 -26.68 14.64
C GLY A 243 -8.01 -26.01 14.36
N SER A 244 -7.97 -24.69 14.06
CA SER A 244 -6.73 -23.94 13.89
C SER A 244 -6.20 -23.45 15.25
N GLY A 245 -4.89 -23.48 15.44
CA GLY A 245 -4.23 -22.89 16.59
C GLY A 245 -4.44 -21.36 16.73
N LEU A 246 -4.93 -20.72 15.67
CA LEU A 246 -5.27 -19.29 15.67
C LEU A 246 -6.74 -19.00 16.04
N PHE A 247 -7.55 -20.04 16.25
CA PHE A 247 -8.94 -19.85 16.62
C PHE A 247 -9.09 -19.04 17.91
N GLY A 248 -9.91 -17.98 17.87
CA GLY A 248 -10.12 -17.08 19.01
C GLY A 248 -9.02 -16.03 19.24
N LYS A 249 -7.86 -16.10 18.58
CA LYS A 249 -6.73 -15.17 18.81
C LYS A 249 -6.82 -13.85 18.03
N ARG A 250 -7.63 -13.79 16.97
CA ARG A 250 -7.98 -12.61 16.19
C ARG A 250 -6.77 -11.76 15.73
N PRO A 251 -5.72 -12.32 15.10
CA PRO A 251 -4.64 -11.51 14.55
C PRO A 251 -5.15 -10.51 13.51
N GLN A 252 -4.50 -9.36 13.41
CA GLN A 252 -4.90 -8.31 12.48
C GLN A 252 -4.86 -8.79 11.01
N TRP A 253 -3.84 -9.56 10.66
CA TRP A 253 -3.64 -10.12 9.33
C TRP A 253 -3.31 -11.60 9.42
N LEU A 254 -3.89 -12.37 8.53
CA LEU A 254 -3.58 -13.78 8.38
C LEU A 254 -3.50 -14.19 6.91
N MET A 255 -2.83 -15.31 6.64
CA MET A 255 -2.92 -16.07 5.40
C MET A 255 -3.39 -17.48 5.71
N SER A 256 -4.01 -18.14 4.73
CA SER A 256 -4.58 -19.46 4.88
C SER A 256 -4.21 -20.36 3.70
N ALA A 257 -3.93 -21.65 3.96
CA ALA A 257 -3.70 -22.60 2.88
C ALA A 257 -4.97 -22.82 2.06
N GLU A 258 -6.11 -22.95 2.74
CA GLU A 258 -7.41 -23.21 2.13
C GLU A 258 -8.48 -22.28 2.68
N ILE A 259 -9.43 -21.93 1.82
CA ILE A 259 -10.68 -21.29 2.19
C ILE A 259 -11.81 -22.14 1.64
N VAL A 260 -12.52 -22.82 2.55
CA VAL A 260 -13.54 -23.82 2.22
C VAL A 260 -14.93 -23.30 2.59
N GLU A 261 -15.87 -23.46 1.69
CA GLU A 261 -17.28 -23.14 1.91
C GLU A 261 -18.01 -24.38 2.43
N THR A 262 -18.62 -24.24 3.61
CA THR A 262 -19.48 -25.26 4.23
C THR A 262 -20.75 -24.56 4.71
N SER A 263 -21.16 -24.70 5.97
CA SER A 263 -22.22 -23.85 6.58
C SER A 263 -21.83 -22.37 6.63
N LYS A 264 -20.52 -22.10 6.74
CA LYS A 264 -19.87 -20.79 6.61
C LYS A 264 -18.59 -21.00 5.79
N THR A 265 -17.99 -19.91 5.35
CA THR A 265 -16.67 -19.95 4.71
C THR A 265 -15.59 -19.98 5.78
N TYR A 266 -14.80 -21.04 5.82
CA TYR A 266 -13.73 -21.23 6.81
C TYR A 266 -12.34 -21.24 6.17
N ALA A 267 -11.41 -20.59 6.83
CA ALA A 267 -9.99 -20.62 6.54
C ALA A 267 -9.31 -21.73 7.37
N ARG A 268 -8.57 -22.61 6.71
CA ARG A 268 -7.82 -23.73 7.31
C ARG A 268 -6.34 -23.56 7.12
N THR A 269 -5.57 -24.03 8.08
CA THR A 269 -4.10 -23.95 8.11
C THR A 269 -3.66 -22.49 7.95
N ASN A 270 -3.76 -21.77 9.05
CA ASN A 270 -3.60 -20.32 9.08
C ASN A 270 -2.23 -19.92 9.63
N ALA A 271 -1.75 -18.76 9.23
CA ALA A 271 -0.60 -18.11 9.84
C ALA A 271 -0.79 -16.60 9.93
N VAL A 272 -0.25 -16.00 11.00
CA VAL A 272 -0.15 -14.54 11.15
C VAL A 272 0.85 -14.01 10.16
N ILE A 273 0.50 -12.92 9.45
CA ILE A 273 1.36 -12.25 8.50
C ILE A 273 1.44 -10.75 8.77
N GLN A 274 2.39 -10.10 8.12
CA GLN A 274 2.53 -8.64 8.10
C GLN A 274 2.14 -8.09 6.73
N PRO A 275 1.46 -6.94 6.67
CA PRO A 275 1.01 -6.35 5.40
C PRO A 275 2.17 -6.00 4.46
N GLU A 276 3.36 -5.69 4.98
CA GLU A 276 4.56 -5.43 4.19
C GLU A 276 5.00 -6.65 3.37
N TRP A 277 4.72 -7.86 3.86
CA TRP A 277 5.02 -9.09 3.12
C TRP A 277 4.09 -9.26 1.92
N ILE A 278 2.82 -8.86 2.06
CA ILE A 278 1.86 -8.83 0.95
C ILE A 278 2.37 -7.87 -0.13
N GLU A 279 2.79 -6.68 0.27
CA GLU A 279 3.28 -5.68 -0.66
C GLU A 279 4.53 -6.16 -1.43
N ALA A 280 5.46 -6.83 -0.75
CA ALA A 280 6.67 -7.36 -1.36
C ALA A 280 6.38 -8.51 -2.35
N GLN A 281 5.42 -9.40 -2.05
CA GLN A 281 5.11 -10.56 -2.89
C GLN A 281 4.13 -10.24 -4.03
N ALA A 282 3.24 -9.30 -3.81
CA ALA A 282 2.15 -8.95 -4.73
C ALA A 282 2.42 -7.70 -5.58
N ALA A 283 3.66 -7.24 -5.71
CA ALA A 283 4.00 -5.96 -6.34
C ALA A 283 3.34 -5.73 -7.71
N HIS A 284 3.20 -6.78 -8.53
CA HIS A 284 2.58 -6.76 -9.86
C HIS A 284 1.04 -6.73 -9.85
N LEU A 285 0.41 -6.95 -8.69
CA LEU A 285 -1.06 -7.02 -8.50
C LEU A 285 -1.62 -5.81 -7.78
N LEU A 286 -0.75 -5.02 -7.13
CA LEU A 286 -1.16 -3.92 -6.28
C LEU A 286 -1.69 -2.76 -7.09
N LYS A 287 -2.84 -2.25 -6.69
CA LYS A 287 -3.35 -0.95 -7.11
C LYS A 287 -2.93 0.09 -6.09
N ARG A 288 -2.27 1.15 -6.58
CA ARG A 288 -1.84 2.29 -5.78
C ARG A 288 -2.68 3.49 -6.13
N HIS A 289 -3.21 4.14 -5.12
CA HIS A 289 -3.96 5.37 -5.27
C HIS A 289 -3.27 6.48 -4.47
N TYR A 290 -3.06 7.63 -5.11
CA TYR A 290 -2.42 8.79 -4.52
C TYR A 290 -3.44 9.90 -4.40
N PHE A 291 -3.46 10.57 -3.24
CA PHE A 291 -4.44 11.62 -2.97
C PHE A 291 -3.86 12.72 -2.07
N GLU A 292 -4.49 13.90 -2.11
CA GLU A 292 -4.10 15.09 -1.37
C GLU A 292 -2.60 15.45 -1.56
N PRO A 293 -2.09 15.59 -2.79
CA PRO A 293 -0.73 16.06 -2.98
C PRO A 293 -0.61 17.52 -2.46
N HIS A 294 0.43 17.77 -1.67
CA HIS A 294 0.62 19.09 -1.03
C HIS A 294 2.09 19.39 -0.81
N TRP A 295 2.42 20.70 -0.79
CA TRP A 295 3.74 21.16 -0.39
C TRP A 295 3.99 20.94 1.10
N SER A 296 5.12 20.39 1.45
CA SER A 296 5.56 20.24 2.85
C SER A 296 6.79 21.12 3.12
N ARG A 297 6.59 22.30 3.70
CA ARG A 297 7.66 23.21 4.10
C ARG A 297 8.71 22.51 4.97
N LYS A 298 8.27 21.68 5.92
CA LYS A 298 9.16 20.94 6.84
C LYS A 298 10.08 19.95 6.12
N GLN A 299 9.59 19.26 5.07
CA GLN A 299 10.38 18.30 4.33
C GLN A 299 11.00 18.87 3.05
N GLY A 300 10.62 20.08 2.66
CA GLY A 300 11.09 20.76 1.46
C GLY A 300 10.75 20.00 0.17
N ARG A 301 9.60 19.31 0.12
CA ARG A 301 9.15 18.52 -1.03
C ARG A 301 7.65 18.37 -1.08
N VAL A 302 7.14 17.99 -2.24
CA VAL A 302 5.73 17.67 -2.41
C VAL A 302 5.48 16.23 -1.93
N LEU A 303 4.54 16.07 -1.02
CA LEU A 303 4.10 14.81 -0.46
C LEU A 303 2.68 14.52 -0.93
N ALA A 304 2.38 13.23 -1.05
CA ALA A 304 1.00 12.74 -1.19
C ALA A 304 0.76 11.61 -0.21
N TRP A 305 -0.49 11.29 0.00
CA TRP A 305 -0.89 10.06 0.66
C TRP A 305 -1.03 8.95 -0.36
N GLU A 306 -0.47 7.79 -0.05
CA GLU A 306 -0.61 6.57 -0.83
C GLU A 306 -1.49 5.58 -0.09
N GLN A 307 -2.46 5.03 -0.79
CA GLN A 307 -3.24 3.86 -0.40
C GLN A 307 -2.86 2.70 -1.33
N VAL A 308 -2.66 1.51 -0.76
CA VAL A 308 -2.30 0.31 -1.52
C VAL A 308 -3.35 -0.76 -1.30
N ALA A 309 -3.85 -1.34 -2.39
CA ALA A 309 -4.87 -2.38 -2.34
C ALA A 309 -4.50 -3.60 -3.20
N LEU A 310 -4.77 -4.81 -2.67
CA LEU A 310 -4.66 -6.09 -3.35
C LEU A 310 -6.08 -6.61 -3.66
N PHE A 311 -6.46 -6.66 -4.93
CA PHE A 311 -7.81 -7.09 -5.37
C PHE A 311 -8.96 -6.46 -4.57
N GLY A 312 -8.84 -5.16 -4.24
CA GLY A 312 -9.81 -4.41 -3.44
C GLY A 312 -9.61 -4.46 -1.92
N LEU A 313 -8.80 -5.38 -1.41
CA LEU A 313 -8.42 -5.41 0.00
C LEU A 313 -7.36 -4.31 0.28
N VAL A 314 -7.67 -3.36 1.12
CA VAL A 314 -6.74 -2.29 1.51
C VAL A 314 -5.66 -2.86 2.43
N VAL A 315 -4.43 -2.92 1.90
CA VAL A 315 -3.23 -3.40 2.61
C VAL A 315 -2.54 -2.26 3.36
N VAL A 316 -2.42 -1.10 2.72
CA VAL A 316 -1.92 0.14 3.32
C VAL A 316 -2.99 1.20 3.19
N GLU A 317 -3.50 1.71 4.32
CA GLU A 317 -4.58 2.69 4.31
C GLU A 317 -4.09 4.09 3.92
N LYS A 318 -2.98 4.51 4.53
CA LYS A 318 -2.47 5.87 4.35
C LYS A 318 -0.99 5.93 4.76
N ARG A 319 -0.11 6.22 3.81
CA ARG A 319 1.29 6.53 4.09
C ARG A 319 1.77 7.70 3.25
N ARG A 320 2.71 8.48 3.78
CA ARG A 320 3.29 9.61 3.06
C ARG A 320 4.34 9.14 2.07
N VAL A 321 4.26 9.64 0.85
CA VAL A 321 5.22 9.35 -0.22
C VAL A 321 5.69 10.63 -0.89
N ASN A 322 6.89 10.59 -1.48
CA ASN A 322 7.36 11.69 -2.31
C ASN A 322 6.64 11.68 -3.65
N TYR A 323 5.79 12.68 -3.89
CA TYR A 323 4.92 12.75 -5.05
C TYR A 323 5.66 13.05 -6.36
N SER A 324 6.83 13.70 -6.31
CA SER A 324 7.62 13.98 -7.51
C SER A 324 8.11 12.74 -8.26
N ARG A 325 8.16 11.58 -7.58
CA ARG A 325 8.49 10.28 -8.20
C ARG A 325 7.32 9.65 -8.94
N ILE A 326 6.12 10.17 -8.75
CA ILE A 326 4.86 9.62 -9.25
C ILE A 326 4.36 10.47 -10.40
N ASN A 327 4.23 11.77 -10.15
CA ASN A 327 3.82 12.78 -11.13
C ASN A 327 4.71 14.02 -10.96
N LEU A 328 5.73 14.12 -11.79
CA LEU A 328 6.72 15.20 -11.73
C LEU A 328 6.09 16.55 -12.09
N GLN A 329 5.22 16.57 -13.09
CA GLN A 329 4.58 17.82 -13.56
C GLN A 329 3.71 18.42 -12.47
N GLU A 330 2.76 17.67 -11.93
CA GLU A 330 1.87 18.15 -10.86
C GLU A 330 2.64 18.49 -9.59
N ALA A 331 3.69 17.71 -9.26
CA ALA A 331 4.56 18.04 -8.12
C ALA A 331 5.29 19.37 -8.32
N ARG A 332 5.73 19.68 -9.55
CA ARG A 332 6.34 20.98 -9.88
C ARG A 332 5.34 22.13 -9.74
N GLU A 333 4.12 21.97 -10.23
CA GLU A 333 3.05 22.97 -10.07
C GLU A 333 2.75 23.26 -8.59
N ILE A 334 2.64 22.22 -7.78
CA ILE A 334 2.43 22.34 -6.32
C ILE A 334 3.64 22.98 -5.64
N PHE A 335 4.86 22.64 -6.07
CA PHE A 335 6.08 23.25 -5.58
C PHE A 335 6.12 24.75 -5.90
N ILE A 336 5.87 25.15 -7.13
CA ILE A 336 5.85 26.55 -7.53
C ILE A 336 4.82 27.31 -6.70
N THR A 337 3.59 26.81 -6.63
CA THR A 337 2.51 27.47 -5.89
C THR A 337 2.81 27.56 -4.39
N GLY A 338 3.18 26.44 -3.75
CA GLY A 338 3.39 26.41 -2.30
C GLY A 338 4.71 27.06 -1.87
N ALA A 339 5.81 26.69 -2.54
CA ALA A 339 7.14 27.12 -2.13
C ALA A 339 7.50 28.53 -2.59
N LEU A 340 7.18 28.89 -3.84
CA LEU A 340 7.64 30.15 -4.45
C LEU A 340 6.55 31.24 -4.40
N VAL A 341 5.33 30.92 -4.84
CA VAL A 341 4.22 31.88 -4.87
C VAL A 341 3.79 32.26 -3.45
N ARG A 342 3.58 31.27 -2.57
CA ARG A 342 3.21 31.51 -1.16
C ARG A 342 4.39 31.78 -0.24
N GLY A 343 5.63 31.69 -0.76
CA GLY A 343 6.84 32.01 0.01
C GLY A 343 7.18 30.96 1.10
N GLU A 344 6.65 29.73 1.02
CA GLU A 344 6.87 28.70 2.03
C GLU A 344 8.18 27.91 1.84
N LEU A 345 9.08 28.38 0.97
CA LEU A 345 10.39 27.75 0.77
C LEU A 345 11.34 28.17 1.87
N ASN A 346 11.97 27.20 2.52
CA ASN A 346 13.04 27.46 3.46
C ASN A 346 14.37 27.57 2.70
N THR A 347 14.76 28.78 2.32
CA THR A 347 15.99 29.09 1.57
C THR A 347 16.71 30.29 2.17
N ARG A 348 18.00 30.39 1.90
CA ARG A 348 18.81 31.56 2.26
C ARG A 348 18.83 32.64 1.16
N ALA A 349 18.15 32.40 0.06
CA ALA A 349 18.12 33.32 -1.07
C ALA A 349 17.19 34.51 -0.75
N GLY A 350 17.69 35.72 -0.85
CA GLY A 350 16.97 36.94 -0.46
C GLY A 350 15.79 37.33 -1.37
N PHE A 351 15.60 36.66 -2.52
CA PHE A 351 14.52 37.01 -3.44
C PHE A 351 13.11 36.80 -2.83
N LEU A 352 12.93 35.80 -1.96
CA LEU A 352 11.62 35.57 -1.31
C LEU A 352 11.24 36.70 -0.36
N GLU A 353 12.18 37.17 0.44
CA GLU A 353 11.97 38.32 1.35
C GLU A 353 11.67 39.60 0.55
N SER A 354 12.43 39.83 -0.53
CA SER A 354 12.20 40.98 -1.40
C SER A 354 10.84 40.89 -2.11
N ASN A 355 10.46 39.73 -2.61
CA ASN A 355 9.17 39.52 -3.26
C ASN A 355 8.01 39.69 -2.27
N GLN A 356 8.19 39.27 -1.03
CA GLN A 356 7.19 39.46 0.02
C GLN A 356 7.03 40.99 0.34
N GLN A 357 8.12 41.75 0.39
CA GLN A 357 8.06 43.21 0.58
C GLN A 357 7.28 43.88 -0.53
N VAL A 358 7.53 43.53 -1.79
CA VAL A 358 6.77 44.08 -2.93
C VAL A 358 5.27 43.76 -2.83
N ARG A 359 4.92 42.55 -2.36
CA ARG A 359 3.50 42.19 -2.14
C ARG A 359 2.87 43.06 -1.04
N GLU A 360 3.54 43.21 0.07
CA GLU A 360 3.09 44.07 1.19
C GLU A 360 2.91 45.52 0.77
N GLU A 361 3.81 46.08 -0.04
CA GLU A 361 3.69 47.41 -0.61
C GLU A 361 2.44 47.55 -1.50
N ILE A 362 2.12 46.53 -2.31
CA ILE A 362 0.92 46.59 -3.16
C ILE A 362 -0.35 46.40 -2.32
N GLU A 363 -0.35 45.52 -1.29
CA GLU A 363 -1.46 45.40 -0.34
C GLU A 363 -1.73 46.72 0.38
N GLU A 364 -0.68 47.46 0.78
CA GLU A 364 -0.84 48.81 1.35
C GLU A 364 -1.45 49.80 0.35
N LEU A 365 -1.09 49.71 -0.94
CA LEU A 365 -1.70 50.51 -2.00
C LEU A 365 -3.19 50.17 -2.22
N GLU A 366 -3.57 48.88 -2.15
CA GLU A 366 -4.98 48.46 -2.21
C GLU A 366 -5.78 49.07 -1.04
N HIS A 367 -5.23 48.97 0.16
CA HIS A 367 -5.86 49.55 1.34
C HIS A 367 -5.99 51.08 1.24
N LYS A 368 -4.97 51.78 0.73
CA LYS A 368 -5.00 53.24 0.52
C LYS A 368 -6.03 53.63 -0.53
N ARG A 369 -6.12 52.89 -1.63
CA ARG A 369 -7.06 53.15 -2.74
C ARG A 369 -8.49 52.68 -2.48
N ARG A 370 -8.71 51.88 -1.43
CA ARG A 370 -9.98 51.22 -1.13
C ARG A 370 -10.49 50.38 -2.32
N LYS A 371 -9.58 49.69 -3.03
CA LYS A 371 -9.84 48.80 -4.17
C LYS A 371 -9.17 47.44 -3.92
N HIS A 372 -9.88 46.37 -4.21
CA HIS A 372 -9.37 45.00 -4.03
C HIS A 372 -8.71 44.37 -5.27
N ASP A 373 -8.67 45.09 -6.41
CA ASP A 373 -8.26 44.52 -7.70
C ASP A 373 -6.95 45.15 -8.24
N VAL A 374 -6.07 45.62 -7.40
CA VAL A 374 -4.79 46.23 -7.82
C VAL A 374 -3.72 45.13 -7.97
N MET A 375 -3.71 44.18 -7.07
CA MET A 375 -2.74 43.08 -7.10
C MET A 375 -3.14 42.00 -8.12
N ALA A 376 -2.18 41.53 -8.89
CA ALA A 376 -2.35 40.35 -9.73
C ALA A 376 -2.64 39.10 -8.88
N ASP A 377 -3.45 38.18 -9.41
CA ASP A 377 -3.79 36.96 -8.71
C ASP A 377 -2.62 35.96 -8.61
N GLU A 378 -2.78 34.90 -7.81
CA GLU A 378 -1.76 33.85 -7.66
C GLU A 378 -1.37 33.22 -9.01
N SER A 379 -2.22 33.29 -10.04
CA SER A 379 -1.99 32.77 -11.38
C SER A 379 -0.87 33.50 -12.11
N ALA A 380 -0.83 34.82 -12.04
CA ALA A 380 0.25 35.63 -12.64
C ALA A 380 1.61 35.34 -11.99
N LEU A 381 1.62 35.18 -10.67
CA LEU A 381 2.82 34.75 -9.95
C LEU A 381 3.27 33.34 -10.30
N PHE A 382 2.31 32.43 -10.47
CA PHE A 382 2.61 31.09 -10.93
C PHE A 382 3.25 31.12 -12.32
N GLU A 383 2.66 31.80 -13.30
CA GLU A 383 3.21 31.94 -14.65
C GLU A 383 4.60 32.59 -14.64
N PHE A 384 4.82 33.59 -13.79
CA PHE A 384 6.13 34.21 -13.61
C PHE A 384 7.21 33.19 -13.23
N PHE A 385 6.96 32.33 -12.23
CA PHE A 385 7.91 31.32 -11.80
C PHE A 385 7.95 30.14 -12.76
N ASP A 386 6.82 29.73 -13.35
CA ASP A 386 6.73 28.61 -14.28
C ASP A 386 7.60 28.81 -15.52
N ALA A 387 7.62 30.03 -16.06
CA ALA A 387 8.47 30.38 -17.20
C ALA A 387 9.98 30.37 -16.89
N ARG A 388 10.40 30.43 -15.62
CA ARG A 388 11.78 30.60 -15.19
C ARG A 388 12.40 29.38 -14.55
N VAL A 389 11.59 28.58 -13.83
CA VAL A 389 12.03 27.40 -13.09
C VAL A 389 12.02 26.19 -14.02
N PRO A 390 13.12 25.46 -14.17
CA PRO A 390 13.18 24.26 -15.05
C PRO A 390 12.17 23.17 -14.66
N GLU A 391 11.77 22.37 -15.64
CA GLU A 391 10.79 21.28 -15.47
C GLU A 391 11.20 20.23 -14.42
N ASN A 392 12.48 20.01 -14.22
CA ASN A 392 13.02 19.02 -13.28
C ASN A 392 13.17 19.55 -11.84
N VAL A 393 12.78 20.78 -11.57
CA VAL A 393 12.85 21.41 -10.24
C VAL A 393 11.48 21.35 -9.57
N CYS A 394 11.36 20.49 -8.55
CA CYS A 394 10.08 20.21 -7.87
C CYS A 394 10.21 20.03 -6.35
N ASP A 395 11.39 20.31 -5.79
CA ASP A 395 11.66 20.29 -4.35
C ASP A 395 12.78 21.26 -3.96
N SER A 396 12.97 21.47 -2.65
CA SER A 396 14.01 22.37 -2.15
C SER A 396 15.42 21.97 -2.58
N VAL A 397 15.70 20.68 -2.68
CA VAL A 397 17.05 20.18 -3.01
C VAL A 397 17.38 20.48 -4.47
N THR A 398 16.45 20.14 -5.37
CA THR A 398 16.62 20.42 -6.80
C THR A 398 16.65 21.92 -7.09
N PHE A 399 15.82 22.70 -6.38
CA PHE A 399 15.82 24.16 -6.48
C PHE A 399 17.12 24.78 -6.01
N GLU A 400 17.64 24.43 -4.84
CA GLU A 400 18.90 24.95 -4.32
C GLU A 400 20.09 24.57 -5.20
N LYS A 401 20.08 23.37 -5.76
CA LYS A 401 21.11 22.94 -6.72
C LYS A 401 21.06 23.79 -7.99
N TRP A 402 19.89 24.00 -8.54
CA TRP A 402 19.68 24.86 -9.70
C TRP A 402 20.08 26.29 -9.41
N LEU A 403 19.65 26.87 -8.27
CA LEU A 403 19.95 28.23 -7.85
C LEU A 403 21.47 28.48 -7.72
N LYS A 404 22.24 27.49 -7.30
CA LYS A 404 23.70 27.57 -7.24
C LYS A 404 24.36 27.60 -8.63
N GLN A 405 23.72 26.99 -9.63
CA GLN A 405 24.19 26.99 -11.01
C GLN A 405 23.84 28.28 -11.75
N LEU A 406 22.81 29.02 -11.28
CA LEU A 406 22.49 30.33 -11.81
C LEU A 406 23.54 31.33 -11.40
N GLY A 407 24.09 32.07 -12.37
CA GLY A 407 24.90 33.26 -12.10
C GLY A 407 24.06 34.34 -11.45
N GLU A 408 24.71 35.45 -11.08
CA GLU A 408 24.06 36.57 -10.39
C GLU A 408 22.90 37.17 -11.21
N THR A 409 23.10 37.32 -12.52
CA THR A 409 22.06 37.80 -13.46
C THR A 409 20.85 36.83 -13.53
N GLY A 410 21.08 35.49 -13.47
CA GLY A 410 20.01 34.53 -13.46
C GLY A 410 19.18 34.57 -12.17
N ARG A 411 19.82 34.81 -11.03
CA ARG A 411 19.11 34.95 -9.73
C ARG A 411 18.25 36.22 -9.69
N GLN A 412 18.70 37.31 -10.34
CA GLN A 412 17.91 38.53 -10.42
C GLN A 412 16.56 38.34 -11.12
N GLN A 413 16.45 37.35 -12.03
CA GLN A 413 15.19 37.05 -12.71
C GLN A 413 14.11 36.45 -11.79
N LEU A 414 14.45 36.05 -10.55
CA LEU A 414 13.51 35.58 -9.55
C LEU A 414 12.92 36.67 -8.67
N TYR A 415 13.44 37.88 -8.78
CA TYR A 415 12.90 39.06 -8.10
C TYR A 415 11.71 39.59 -8.90
N ILE A 416 10.60 39.82 -8.23
CA ILE A 416 9.37 40.29 -8.83
C ILE A 416 9.38 41.82 -8.77
N SER A 417 9.09 42.48 -9.89
CA SER A 417 8.88 43.95 -9.93
C SER A 417 7.40 44.27 -9.70
N HIS A 418 7.13 45.51 -9.33
CA HIS A 418 5.75 46.03 -9.20
C HIS A 418 4.93 45.81 -10.47
N ASP A 419 5.53 45.99 -11.66
CA ASP A 419 4.84 45.81 -12.97
C ASP A 419 4.28 44.40 -13.17
N VAL A 420 4.90 43.36 -12.60
CA VAL A 420 4.44 41.98 -12.69
C VAL A 420 3.26 41.72 -11.77
N LEU A 421 3.20 42.42 -10.65
CA LEU A 421 2.18 42.24 -9.61
C LEU A 421 1.01 43.20 -9.71
N MET A 422 1.15 44.31 -10.50
CA MET A 422 0.08 45.28 -10.72
C MET A 422 -0.68 44.96 -12.02
N ARG A 423 -2.00 44.96 -11.98
CA ARG A 423 -2.82 44.95 -13.19
C ARG A 423 -2.71 46.28 -13.93
N ASP A 424 -2.62 46.25 -15.25
CA ASP A 424 -2.37 47.38 -16.17
C ASP A 424 -3.26 48.64 -15.97
N GLU A 425 -4.35 48.53 -15.23
CA GLU A 425 -5.30 49.61 -14.96
C GLU A 425 -4.98 50.45 -13.70
N ALA A 426 -3.94 50.11 -12.97
CA ALA A 426 -3.54 50.83 -11.77
C ALA A 426 -2.65 52.02 -12.12
N GLY A 427 -3.25 53.08 -12.64
CA GLY A 427 -2.57 54.40 -12.81
C GLY A 427 -1.92 54.84 -11.50
N ASP A 428 -0.83 55.65 -11.58
CA ASP A 428 -0.11 56.17 -10.44
C ASP A 428 -1.06 56.78 -9.39
N ALA A 429 -0.98 56.31 -8.15
CA ALA A 429 -1.69 56.93 -7.06
C ALA A 429 -0.94 58.22 -6.73
N PRO A 430 -1.56 59.37 -6.79
CA PRO A 430 -0.91 60.60 -6.33
C PRO A 430 -0.62 60.46 -4.85
N GLY A 431 0.66 60.39 -4.46
CA GLY A 431 1.10 60.34 -3.05
C GLY A 431 0.54 61.46 -2.17
N GLU A 432 0.08 62.51 -2.81
CA GLU A 432 -0.58 63.64 -2.15
C GLU A 432 -1.99 63.30 -1.61
N MET A 433 -2.70 62.30 -2.17
CA MET A 433 -4.07 61.96 -1.74
C MET A 433 -4.11 60.97 -0.54
N TYR A 434 -3.06 60.19 -0.31
CA TYR A 434 -2.99 59.17 0.75
C TYR A 434 -1.64 59.26 1.49
N PRO A 435 -1.40 60.30 2.34
CA PRO A 435 -0.12 60.51 3.00
C PRO A 435 0.15 59.41 4.06
N ASP A 436 1.40 58.97 4.22
CA ASP A 436 1.83 58.01 5.26
C ASP A 436 1.89 58.61 6.65
N SER A 437 1.76 59.93 6.74
CA SER A 437 1.82 60.65 8.01
C SER A 437 0.98 61.93 7.98
N LEU A 438 0.40 62.24 9.12
CA LEU A 438 -0.34 63.45 9.37
C LEU A 438 0.53 64.39 10.20
N GLU A 439 0.72 65.65 9.72
CA GLU A 439 1.41 66.70 10.48
C GLU A 439 0.39 67.44 11.33
N VAL A 440 0.54 67.33 12.65
CA VAL A 440 -0.30 68.03 13.61
C VAL A 440 0.59 68.95 14.44
N GLY A 441 0.61 70.23 14.07
CA GLY A 441 1.52 71.26 14.68
C GLY A 441 2.98 70.93 14.33
N VAL A 442 3.79 70.62 15.32
CA VAL A 442 5.22 70.25 15.16
C VAL A 442 5.43 68.75 15.11
N GLN A 443 4.33 67.97 15.17
CA GLN A 443 4.37 66.52 15.31
C GLN A 443 3.99 65.84 14.00
N LYS A 444 4.72 64.73 13.67
CA LYS A 444 4.44 63.87 12.55
C LYS A 444 3.92 62.53 13.09
N LEU A 445 2.63 62.25 12.88
CA LEU A 445 1.94 61.05 13.32
C LEU A 445 1.80 60.07 12.17
N ARG A 446 2.06 58.77 12.42
CA ARG A 446 1.97 57.73 11.39
C ARG A 446 0.50 57.39 11.11
N LEU A 447 0.14 57.31 9.82
CA LEU A 447 -1.15 56.86 9.33
C LEU A 447 -1.03 55.41 8.81
N SER A 448 -2.01 54.56 9.13
CA SER A 448 -2.19 53.25 8.54
C SER A 448 -3.60 53.15 7.97
N TYR A 449 -3.73 52.53 6.82
CA TYR A 449 -4.96 52.39 6.07
C TYR A 449 -5.41 50.95 6.10
N VAL A 450 -6.68 50.68 6.39
CA VAL A 450 -7.30 49.36 6.36
C VAL A 450 -8.59 49.42 5.54
N PHE A 451 -8.69 48.58 4.50
CA PHE A 451 -9.92 48.46 3.74
C PHE A 451 -10.54 47.08 3.98
N LYS A 452 -11.52 47.04 4.90
CA LYS A 452 -12.31 45.85 5.22
C LYS A 452 -13.75 46.29 5.49
N PRO A 453 -14.57 46.45 4.44
CA PRO A 453 -15.95 46.93 4.61
C PRO A 453 -16.73 46.07 5.60
N GLY A 454 -17.26 46.73 6.68
CA GLY A 454 -17.99 46.07 7.76
C GLY A 454 -17.14 45.62 8.97
N ASP A 455 -15.83 45.77 8.94
CA ASP A 455 -14.95 45.59 10.09
C ASP A 455 -14.81 46.89 10.88
N ALA A 456 -14.70 46.80 12.22
CA ALA A 456 -14.47 47.93 13.10
C ALA A 456 -13.14 48.67 12.85
N ALA A 457 -12.19 47.99 12.22
CA ALA A 457 -10.89 48.53 11.82
C ALA A 457 -10.90 49.15 10.42
N ASP A 458 -12.03 49.15 9.68
CA ASP A 458 -12.11 49.77 8.34
C ASP A 458 -11.93 51.27 8.40
N GLY A 459 -10.95 51.79 7.68
CA GLY A 459 -10.68 53.23 7.64
C GLY A 459 -9.21 53.58 7.81
N VAL A 460 -8.97 54.80 8.32
CA VAL A 460 -7.63 55.32 8.59
C VAL A 460 -7.37 55.31 10.09
N THR A 461 -6.26 54.70 10.49
CA THR A 461 -5.82 54.68 11.90
C THR A 461 -4.62 55.55 12.07
N VAL A 462 -4.70 56.47 13.05
CA VAL A 462 -3.58 57.33 13.47
C VAL A 462 -2.91 56.72 14.68
N THR A 463 -1.62 56.46 14.62
CA THR A 463 -0.85 55.97 15.77
C THR A 463 -0.26 57.12 16.54
N VAL A 464 -0.71 57.32 17.78
CA VAL A 464 -0.24 58.39 18.66
C VAL A 464 0.59 57.78 19.81
N PRO A 465 1.86 58.20 20.00
CA PRO A 465 2.64 57.80 21.17
C PRO A 465 1.99 58.29 22.47
N LEU A 466 1.91 57.43 23.48
CA LEU A 466 1.24 57.70 24.76
C LEU A 466 1.71 59.02 25.42
N GLU A 467 2.98 59.32 25.34
CA GLU A 467 3.60 60.53 25.87
C GLU A 467 3.07 61.79 25.23
N ARG A 468 2.47 61.71 24.04
CA ARG A 468 2.02 62.82 23.21
C ARG A 468 0.50 62.98 23.18
N LEU A 469 -0.24 62.05 23.78
CA LEU A 469 -1.70 62.03 23.75
C LEU A 469 -2.31 63.36 24.34
N ASN A 470 -1.72 63.85 25.41
CA ASN A 470 -2.19 65.05 26.08
C ASN A 470 -1.89 66.41 25.32
N THR A 471 -1.18 66.32 24.22
CA THR A 471 -0.83 67.50 23.39
C THR A 471 -1.75 67.67 22.17
N LEU A 472 -2.63 66.70 21.93
CA LEU A 472 -3.61 66.74 20.85
C LEU A 472 -4.88 67.47 21.29
N VAL A 473 -5.33 68.39 20.50
CA VAL A 473 -6.55 69.21 20.76
C VAL A 473 -7.70 68.60 19.91
N GLU A 474 -8.88 68.52 20.50
CA GLU A 474 -10.09 68.02 19.82
C GLU A 474 -10.35 68.85 18.54
N GLY A 475 -10.49 68.23 17.38
CA GLY A 475 -10.67 68.86 16.07
C GLY A 475 -9.40 68.97 15.20
N GLN A 476 -8.20 68.67 15.70
CA GLN A 476 -6.97 68.64 14.91
C GLN A 476 -6.77 67.39 14.10
N LEU A 477 -7.56 66.32 14.37
CA LEU A 477 -7.52 65.02 13.69
C LEU A 477 -8.69 64.84 12.70
N SER A 478 -9.26 65.90 12.17
CA SER A 478 -10.32 65.80 11.16
C SER A 478 -9.73 65.48 9.78
N LEU A 479 -9.89 64.26 9.35
CA LEU A 479 -9.65 63.83 7.97
C LEU A 479 -10.96 64.00 7.16
N SER A 480 -10.84 64.48 5.92
CA SER A 480 -11.99 64.86 5.08
C SER A 480 -12.91 63.67 4.69
N SER A 481 -12.54 62.44 4.93
CA SER A 481 -13.41 61.23 4.80
C SER A 481 -12.78 60.04 5.50
N GLY A 482 -13.51 59.35 6.35
CA GLY A 482 -13.11 58.11 7.02
C GLY A 482 -13.28 58.09 8.54
N THR A 483 -13.33 56.90 9.16
CA THR A 483 -13.37 56.73 10.62
C THR A 483 -11.94 56.80 11.15
N VAL A 484 -11.69 57.74 12.07
CA VAL A 484 -10.38 57.88 12.72
C VAL A 484 -10.40 57.05 14.01
N THR A 485 -9.57 56.03 14.09
CA THR A 485 -9.35 55.27 15.33
C THR A 485 -8.02 55.70 15.93
N VAL A 486 -8.03 56.14 17.18
CA VAL A 486 -6.79 56.50 17.91
C VAL A 486 -6.44 55.33 18.81
N THR A 487 -5.24 54.76 18.60
CA THR A 487 -4.68 53.74 19.49
C THR A 487 -3.58 54.33 20.36
N PRO A 488 -3.58 54.05 21.68
CA PRO A 488 -2.58 54.56 22.61
C PRO A 488 -1.16 54.02 22.35
#